data_4f308072ac6c82ebea066e98b36f2640
#
_entry.id   4f308072ac6c82ebea066e98b36f2640
#
_cell.length_a   1.000
_cell.length_b   1.000
_cell.length_c   1.000
_cell.angle_alpha   90.00
_cell.angle_beta   90.00
_cell.angle_gamma   90.00
#
_symmetry.space_group_name_H-M   'P 1'
#
loop_
_entity.id
_entity.type
_entity.pdbx_description
1 polymer ?
#
loop_
_entity_poly.entity_id
_entity_poly.type
_entity_poly.pdbx_seq_one_letter_code
_entity_poly.pdbx_strand_id
1 'polypeptide(L)' 'MGNRALKRRIASLRERIIEHEGKITRELKQLHPEPGLIKHWQVEIDAFNISMERALKRLG' A
#
# COMPACT_ATOMS: atom_id res chain seq x y z
N MET A 1 5.56 24.25 -7.59
CA MET A 1 4.78 24.46 -6.38
C MET A 1 3.87 23.33 -5.98
N GLY A 2 3.68 22.29 -6.66
CA GLY A 2 2.83 21.16 -6.28
C GLY A 2 3.57 19.97 -5.70
N ASN A 3 4.91 20.01 -5.72
CA ASN A 3 5.69 18.84 -5.39
C ASN A 3 5.62 18.41 -3.92
N ARG A 4 5.45 19.38 -3.01
CA ARG A 4 5.37 19.06 -1.59
C ARG A 4 4.14 18.20 -1.27
N ALA A 5 3.00 18.56 -1.85
CA ALA A 5 1.77 17.79 -1.66
C ALA A 5 1.88 16.39 -2.26
N LEU A 6 2.49 16.28 -3.44
CA LEU A 6 2.71 15.00 -4.10
C LEU A 6 3.66 14.12 -3.29
N LYS A 7 4.75 14.69 -2.79
CA LYS A 7 5.71 13.94 -1.97
C LYS A 7 5.07 13.42 -0.69
N ARG A 8 4.24 14.24 -0.05
CA ARG A 8 3.51 13.84 1.15
C ARG A 8 2.53 12.71 0.85
N ARG A 9 1.85 12.79 -0.30
CA ARG A 9 0.93 11.73 -0.73
C ARG A 9 1.67 10.42 -0.97
N ILE A 10 2.81 10.48 -1.64
CA ILE A 10 3.63 9.30 -1.90
C ILE A 10 4.08 8.66 -0.60
N ALA A 11 4.56 9.46 0.35
CA ALA A 11 5.00 8.95 1.65
C ALA A 11 3.85 8.29 2.40
N SER A 12 2.67 8.90 2.38
CA SER A 12 1.48 8.36 3.04
C SER A 12 1.05 7.03 2.42
N LEU A 13 1.06 6.96 1.09
CA LEU A 13 0.71 5.72 0.38
C LEU A 13 1.71 4.61 0.69
N ARG A 14 3.00 4.96 0.74
CA ARG A 14 4.05 4.00 1.07
C ARG A 14 3.84 3.42 2.47
N GLU A 15 3.50 4.26 3.44
CA GLU A 15 3.22 3.80 4.79
C GLU A 15 2.05 2.82 4.83
N ARG A 16 0.99 3.11 4.08
CA ARG A 16 -0.16 2.22 4.03
C ARG A 16 0.18 0.87 3.41
N ILE A 17 1.03 0.88 2.39
CA ILE A 17 1.49 -0.37 1.78
C ILE A 17 2.26 -1.20 2.80
N ILE A 18 3.18 -0.57 3.54
CA ILE A 18 3.98 -1.26 4.55
C ILE A 18 3.09 -1.84 5.64
N GLU A 19 2.09 -1.08 6.09
CA GLU A 19 1.15 -1.56 7.11
C GLU A 19 0.36 -2.78 6.63
N HIS A 20 -0.11 -2.74 5.38
CA HIS A 20 -0.87 -3.85 4.81
C HIS A 20 0.02 -5.07 4.62
N GLU A 21 1.26 -4.88 4.18
CA GLU A 21 2.21 -5.97 4.05
C GLU A 21 2.49 -6.62 5.39
N GLY A 22 2.59 -5.81 6.45
CA GLY A 22 2.76 -6.31 7.80
C GLY A 22 1.57 -7.14 8.27
N LYS A 23 0.35 -6.72 7.92
CA LYS A 23 -0.86 -7.48 8.25
C LYS A 23 -0.87 -8.83 7.54
N ILE A 24 -0.50 -8.85 6.27
CA ILE A 24 -0.41 -10.10 5.50
C ILE A 24 0.60 -11.04 6.13
N THR A 25 1.77 -10.53 6.46
CA THR A 25 2.83 -11.33 7.07
C THR A 25 2.36 -11.96 8.38
N ARG A 26 1.67 -11.18 9.21
CA ARG A 26 1.15 -11.67 10.49
C ARG A 26 0.06 -12.71 10.28
N GLU A 27 -0.81 -12.50 9.30
CA GLU A 27 -1.88 -13.46 9.02
C GLU A 27 -1.30 -14.79 8.53
N LEU A 28 -0.26 -14.75 7.70
CA LEU A 28 0.38 -15.96 7.21
C LEU A 28 1.05 -16.78 8.31
N LYS A 29 1.36 -16.16 9.45
CA LYS A 29 1.95 -16.86 10.60
C LYS A 29 0.90 -17.50 11.48
N GLN A 30 -0.38 -17.25 11.26
CA GLN A 30 -1.45 -17.87 12.01
C GLN A 30 -1.56 -19.35 11.67
N LEU A 31 -2.10 -20.14 12.61
CA LEU A 31 -2.34 -21.57 12.40
C LEU A 31 -3.27 -21.80 11.20
N HIS A 32 -4.26 -20.96 11.08
CA HIS A 32 -5.25 -21.03 10.00
C HIS A 32 -5.40 -19.66 9.35
N PRO A 33 -4.47 -19.28 8.45
CA PRO A 33 -4.58 -17.99 7.77
C PRO A 33 -5.87 -17.89 6.97
N GLU A 34 -6.49 -16.71 7.00
CA GLU A 34 -7.71 -16.46 6.24
C GLU A 34 -7.36 -15.91 4.86
N PRO A 35 -7.55 -16.71 3.79
CA PRO A 35 -7.19 -16.26 2.43
C PRO A 35 -7.97 -15.02 2.00
N GLY A 36 -9.21 -14.88 2.49
CA GLY A 36 -10.03 -13.72 2.16
C GLY A 36 -9.43 -12.41 2.65
N LEU A 37 -8.88 -12.40 3.87
CA LEU A 37 -8.21 -11.23 4.41
C LEU A 37 -6.95 -10.90 3.65
N ILE A 38 -6.16 -11.94 3.35
CA ILE A 38 -4.91 -11.76 2.62
C ILE A 38 -5.20 -11.16 1.24
N LYS A 39 -6.19 -11.70 0.55
CA LYS A 39 -6.58 -11.21 -0.76
C LYS A 39 -7.09 -9.77 -0.69
N HIS A 40 -7.88 -9.46 0.34
CA HIS A 40 -8.40 -8.10 0.53
C HIS A 40 -7.26 -7.08 0.67
N TRP A 41 -6.29 -7.40 1.54
CA TRP A 41 -5.15 -6.50 1.76
C TRP A 41 -4.28 -6.40 0.52
N GLN A 42 -4.14 -7.49 -0.25
CA GLN A 42 -3.36 -7.47 -1.48
C GLN A 42 -4.00 -6.57 -2.52
N VAL A 43 -5.32 -6.62 -2.65
CA VAL A 43 -6.06 -5.75 -3.57
C VAL A 43 -5.86 -4.28 -3.18
N GLU A 44 -5.89 -3.98 -1.89
CA GLU A 44 -5.65 -2.61 -1.42
C GLU A 44 -4.22 -2.16 -1.70
N ILE A 45 -3.25 -3.05 -1.51
CA ILE A 45 -1.84 -2.74 -1.82
C ILE A 45 -1.69 -2.42 -3.30
N ASP A 46 -2.32 -3.20 -4.17
CA ASP A 46 -2.27 -2.96 -5.61
C ASP A 46 -2.87 -1.59 -5.96
N ALA A 47 -3.98 -1.23 -5.33
CA ALA A 47 -4.59 0.08 -5.54
C ALA A 47 -3.68 1.22 -5.07
N PHE A 48 -3.03 1.05 -3.92
CA PHE A 48 -2.07 2.04 -3.42
C PHE A 48 -0.88 2.18 -4.36
N ASN A 49 -0.39 1.08 -4.91
CA ASN A 49 0.72 1.10 -5.86
C ASN A 49 0.37 1.87 -7.13
N ILE A 50 -0.84 1.66 -7.65
CA ILE A 50 -1.31 2.39 -8.82
C ILE A 50 -1.38 3.89 -8.53
N SER A 51 -1.93 4.25 -7.39
CA SER A 51 -2.01 5.66 -6.97
C SER A 51 -0.62 6.28 -6.83
N MET A 52 0.30 5.51 -6.25
CA MET A 52 1.68 5.98 -6.05
C MET A 52 2.39 6.19 -7.39
N GLU A 53 2.21 5.26 -8.33
CA GLU A 53 2.78 5.40 -9.67
C GLU A 53 2.29 6.66 -10.38
N ARG A 54 0.99 6.94 -10.26
CA ARG A 54 0.42 8.15 -10.84
C ARG A 54 1.02 9.41 -10.23
N ALA A 55 1.19 9.40 -8.91
CA ALA A 55 1.79 10.54 -8.22
C ALA A 55 3.25 10.72 -8.61
N LEU A 56 3.99 9.62 -8.75
CA LEU A 56 5.39 9.66 -9.18
C LEU A 56 5.53 10.23 -10.59
N LYS A 57 4.63 9.86 -11.48
CA LYS A 57 4.65 10.39 -12.86
C LYS A 57 4.39 11.89 -12.86
N ARG A 58 3.51 12.37 -11.98
CA ARG A 58 3.25 13.81 -11.88
C ARG A 58 4.44 14.57 -11.31
N LEU A 59 5.24 13.91 -10.48
CA LEU A 59 6.45 14.50 -9.92
C LEU A 59 7.55 14.64 -10.96
N GLY A 60 7.70 13.61 -11.78
CA GLY A 60 8.72 13.55 -12.79
C GLY A 60 8.38 14.34 -14.00
#